data_eba781b9f6930d1f9f300cb6108efc25
#
_entry.id   eba781b9f6930d1f9f300cb6108efc25
#
_cell.length_a   1.000
_cell.length_b   1.000
_cell.length_c   1.000
_cell.angle_alpha   90.00
_cell.angle_beta   90.00
_cell.angle_gamma   90.00
#
_symmetry.space_group_name_H-M   'P 1'
#
loop_
_entity.id
_entity.type
_entity.pdbx_description
1 polymer ?
#
loop_
_entity_poly.entity_id
_entity_poly.type
_entity_poly.pdbx_seq_one_letter_code
_entity_poly.pdbx_strand_id
1 'polypeptide(L)'
;RHGILIRSSAFLEELADLTSLVVDKTGTLTHGSLRLQALRLADAAEEASVLRLAASLGAASSHPVSRALAALAAHDAYHPLSDIRERQGFGVVARTAAGEAALGRPELFQQLGIDASEVPEHEGPIAGIALDGRFLGWLLLADSVRAEAAEALADLRELGLGRQLLLTGDRRAVADAVAKQVGIRQLVAQALPEDKLRQVGAEIGSGFRPMVVGDGINDSLALKAGVVGVAMGAGGADIALASADIVLIGSDLRRLGTCVRLSRQCRRTLQVNVAIGLGWTLAIVAAAAFGLLGAAGAMVAALLHNLSTLLVLGNAGRLLRFEEPLGQPRPAVEGREEEGTP
;
A
#
# COMPACT_ATOMS: atom_id res chain seq x y z
N ARG A 1 -2.95 -8.33 16.47
CA ARG A 1 -2.28 -7.26 17.23
C ARG A 1 -1.67 -6.19 16.32
N HIS A 2 -1.14 -6.58 15.14
CA HIS A 2 -0.41 -5.69 14.22
C HIS A 2 -1.26 -5.14 13.07
N GLY A 3 -2.59 -5.28 13.09
CA GLY A 3 -3.45 -4.91 11.97
C GLY A 3 -3.26 -5.80 10.73
N ILE A 4 -2.85 -7.05 10.95
CA ILE A 4 -2.64 -8.06 9.91
C ILE A 4 -3.65 -9.17 10.12
N LEU A 5 -4.44 -9.46 9.09
CA LEU A 5 -5.35 -10.59 9.04
C LEU A 5 -4.80 -11.64 8.08
N ILE A 6 -4.57 -12.86 8.55
CA ILE A 6 -4.08 -13.99 7.76
C ILE A 6 -5.20 -15.02 7.67
N ARG A 7 -5.57 -15.40 6.47
CA ARG A 7 -6.72 -16.27 6.19
C ARG A 7 -6.49 -17.72 6.61
N SER A 8 -5.26 -18.20 6.50
CA SER A 8 -4.87 -19.56 6.86
C SER A 8 -3.43 -19.63 7.32
N SER A 9 -3.12 -20.56 8.23
CA SER A 9 -1.74 -20.83 8.66
C SER A 9 -0.84 -21.29 7.51
N ALA A 10 -1.38 -21.89 6.45
CA ALA A 10 -0.61 -22.28 5.27
C ALA A 10 0.10 -21.08 4.63
N PHE A 11 -0.58 -19.92 4.51
CA PHE A 11 0.02 -18.71 3.96
C PHE A 11 1.14 -18.15 4.85
N LEU A 12 1.05 -18.39 6.17
CA LEU A 12 2.13 -18.04 7.09
C LEU A 12 3.39 -18.87 6.83
N GLU A 13 3.26 -20.11 6.40
CA GLU A 13 4.41 -20.96 6.01
C GLU A 13 4.98 -20.52 4.67
N GLU A 14 4.14 -20.22 3.67
CA GLU A 14 4.53 -19.77 2.35
C GLU A 14 5.32 -18.44 2.35
N LEU A 15 4.96 -17.51 3.24
CA LEU A 15 5.65 -16.23 3.40
C LEU A 15 7.16 -16.37 3.69
N ALA A 16 7.59 -17.46 4.35
CA ALA A 16 8.99 -17.68 4.69
C ALA A 16 9.89 -17.95 3.47
N ASP A 17 9.30 -18.46 2.38
CA ASP A 17 10.00 -18.91 1.17
C ASP A 17 9.84 -17.96 -0.02
N LEU A 18 9.27 -16.79 0.19
CA LEU A 18 9.09 -15.80 -0.86
C LEU A 18 10.44 -15.28 -1.35
N THR A 19 10.56 -15.12 -2.67
CA THR A 19 11.80 -14.66 -3.33
C THR A 19 11.63 -13.43 -4.19
N SER A 20 10.38 -13.04 -4.49
CA SER A 20 10.07 -11.87 -5.29
C SER A 20 8.85 -11.13 -4.76
N LEU A 21 8.72 -9.88 -5.17
CA LEU A 21 7.60 -8.99 -4.89
C LEU A 21 7.02 -8.48 -6.20
N VAL A 22 5.72 -8.59 -6.36
CA VAL A 22 4.95 -7.93 -7.40
C VAL A 22 4.01 -6.96 -6.71
N VAL A 23 4.08 -5.68 -7.03
CA VAL A 23 3.31 -4.64 -6.34
C VAL A 23 2.56 -3.78 -7.33
N ASP A 24 1.29 -3.50 -7.05
CA ASP A 24 0.51 -2.49 -7.77
C ASP A 24 0.88 -1.07 -7.30
N LYS A 25 0.61 -0.07 -8.13
CA LYS A 25 0.83 1.34 -7.80
C LYS A 25 -0.31 1.91 -6.97
N THR A 26 -1.52 1.92 -7.56
CA THR A 26 -2.66 2.71 -7.08
C THR A 26 -3.32 2.09 -5.85
N GLY A 27 -3.44 2.87 -4.75
CA GLY A 27 -3.98 2.34 -3.50
C GLY A 27 -3.02 1.42 -2.73
N THR A 28 -1.87 1.06 -3.30
CA THR A 28 -0.84 0.21 -2.72
C THR A 28 0.42 1.02 -2.40
N LEU A 29 1.28 1.32 -3.37
CA LEU A 29 2.43 2.21 -3.17
C LEU A 29 2.01 3.66 -2.97
N THR A 30 0.85 4.04 -3.51
CA THR A 30 0.23 5.35 -3.35
C THR A 30 -0.98 5.25 -2.43
N HIS A 31 -1.50 6.40 -2.03
CA HIS A 31 -2.69 6.44 -1.17
C HIS A 31 -3.99 6.04 -1.89
N GLY A 32 -4.00 5.97 -3.24
CA GLY A 32 -5.19 5.73 -4.05
C GLY A 32 -6.17 6.89 -4.01
N SER A 33 -5.74 8.04 -3.52
CA SER A 33 -6.52 9.26 -3.43
C SER A 33 -5.71 10.44 -3.95
N LEU A 34 -6.34 11.23 -4.80
CA LEU A 34 -5.72 12.46 -5.29
C LEU A 34 -5.50 13.44 -4.14
N ARG A 35 -4.38 14.15 -4.20
CA ARG A 35 -4.05 15.27 -3.30
C ARG A 35 -3.51 16.43 -4.12
N LEU A 36 -3.68 17.64 -3.63
CA LEU A 36 -3.04 18.81 -4.21
C LEU A 36 -1.53 18.67 -4.05
N GLN A 37 -0.82 18.66 -5.17
CA GLN A 37 0.64 18.59 -5.22
C GLN A 37 1.27 19.97 -5.35
N ALA A 38 0.66 20.83 -6.18
CA ALA A 38 1.12 22.19 -6.38
C ALA A 38 -0.04 23.09 -6.77
N LEU A 39 0.10 24.38 -6.43
CA LEU A 39 -0.78 25.46 -6.85
C LEU A 39 0.03 26.45 -7.70
N ARG A 40 -0.46 26.76 -8.89
CA ARG A 40 0.09 27.79 -9.78
C ARG A 40 -0.90 28.95 -9.84
N LEU A 41 -0.64 29.95 -9.03
CA LEU A 41 -1.49 31.16 -8.96
C LEU A 41 -1.30 32.01 -10.19
N ALA A 42 -2.37 32.61 -10.68
CA ALA A 42 -2.33 33.76 -11.54
C ALA A 42 -1.96 35.01 -10.73
N ASP A 43 -1.45 36.05 -11.42
CA ASP A 43 -1.02 37.29 -10.77
C ASP A 43 -2.12 37.89 -9.86
N ALA A 44 -1.68 38.31 -8.68
CA ALA A 44 -2.51 38.93 -7.63
C ALA A 44 -3.64 38.07 -7.02
N ALA A 45 -3.55 36.70 -7.12
CA ALA A 45 -4.44 35.81 -6.38
C ALA A 45 -3.83 35.44 -5.03
N GLU A 46 -4.65 35.45 -3.96
CA GLU A 46 -4.22 35.03 -2.63
C GLU A 46 -4.44 33.53 -2.46
N GLU A 47 -3.38 32.80 -2.10
CA GLU A 47 -3.39 31.33 -2.00
C GLU A 47 -4.49 30.81 -1.06
N ALA A 48 -4.62 31.36 0.14
CA ALA A 48 -5.61 30.93 1.12
C ALA A 48 -7.06 31.09 0.63
N SER A 49 -7.33 32.17 -0.10
CA SER A 49 -8.64 32.42 -0.70
C SER A 49 -8.95 31.46 -1.84
N VAL A 50 -7.96 31.18 -2.68
CA VAL A 50 -8.07 30.22 -3.80
C VAL A 50 -8.33 28.82 -3.28
N LEU A 51 -7.60 28.37 -2.26
CA LEU A 51 -7.77 27.03 -1.67
C LEU A 51 -9.15 26.86 -1.02
N ARG A 52 -9.63 27.88 -0.31
CA ARG A 52 -10.99 27.85 0.28
C ARG A 52 -12.08 27.82 -0.79
N LEU A 53 -11.93 28.60 -1.85
CA LEU A 53 -12.87 28.58 -2.95
C LEU A 53 -12.87 27.24 -3.67
N ALA A 54 -11.68 26.67 -3.93
CA ALA A 54 -11.52 25.34 -4.52
C ALA A 54 -12.17 24.25 -3.66
N ALA A 55 -12.00 24.33 -2.33
CA ALA A 55 -12.62 23.40 -1.39
C ALA A 55 -14.15 23.50 -1.42
N SER A 56 -14.67 24.73 -1.45
CA SER A 56 -16.12 24.96 -1.50
C SER A 56 -16.76 24.43 -2.79
N LEU A 57 -16.16 24.73 -3.94
CA LEU A 57 -16.63 24.19 -5.23
C LEU A 57 -16.41 22.67 -5.33
N GLY A 58 -15.31 22.17 -4.78
CA GLY A 58 -15.02 20.74 -4.72
C GLY A 58 -16.06 19.95 -3.94
N ALA A 59 -16.57 20.52 -2.84
CA ALA A 59 -17.62 19.90 -2.03
C ALA A 59 -18.97 19.77 -2.77
N ALA A 60 -19.14 20.48 -3.88
CA ALA A 60 -20.37 20.46 -4.68
C ALA A 60 -20.39 19.33 -5.73
N SER A 61 -19.37 18.48 -5.83
CA SER A 61 -19.30 17.37 -6.80
C SER A 61 -18.71 16.12 -6.18
N SER A 62 -19.18 14.94 -6.62
CA SER A 62 -18.68 13.64 -6.21
C SER A 62 -17.43 13.19 -6.99
N HIS A 63 -16.98 13.95 -7.98
CA HIS A 63 -15.83 13.61 -8.80
C HIS A 63 -14.54 13.49 -7.95
N PRO A 64 -13.63 12.52 -8.22
CA PRO A 64 -12.42 12.31 -7.42
C PRO A 64 -11.54 13.56 -7.23
N VAL A 65 -11.35 14.37 -8.27
CA VAL A 65 -10.64 15.66 -8.19
C VAL A 65 -11.35 16.61 -7.24
N SER A 66 -12.68 16.74 -7.36
CA SER A 66 -13.50 17.62 -6.53
C SER A 66 -13.42 17.20 -5.05
N ARG A 67 -13.53 15.90 -4.76
CA ARG A 67 -13.38 15.39 -3.38
C ARG A 67 -12.00 15.67 -2.80
N ALA A 68 -10.93 15.54 -3.60
CA ALA A 68 -9.59 15.86 -3.17
C ALA A 68 -9.44 17.34 -2.82
N LEU A 69 -10.05 18.21 -3.62
CA LEU A 69 -10.05 19.66 -3.37
C LEU A 69 -10.93 20.05 -2.20
N ALA A 70 -12.07 19.40 -2.00
CA ALA A 70 -12.93 19.60 -0.83
C ALA A 70 -12.16 19.39 0.49
N ALA A 71 -11.23 18.45 0.53
CA ALA A 71 -10.41 18.15 1.71
C ALA A 71 -9.35 19.23 2.04
N LEU A 72 -9.20 20.28 1.21
CA LEU A 72 -8.22 21.36 1.46
C LEU A 72 -8.64 22.34 2.55
N ALA A 73 -9.92 22.39 2.91
CA ALA A 73 -10.42 23.22 3.98
C ALA A 73 -11.41 22.46 4.86
N ALA A 74 -11.55 22.87 6.12
CA ALA A 74 -12.59 22.36 6.99
C ALA A 74 -13.98 22.83 6.50
N HIS A 75 -15.01 22.01 6.73
CA HIS A 75 -16.36 22.26 6.20
C HIS A 75 -16.96 23.60 6.65
N ASP A 76 -16.64 24.05 7.85
CA ASP A 76 -17.06 25.34 8.40
C ASP A 76 -16.37 26.55 7.74
N ALA A 77 -15.27 26.32 7.02
CA ALA A 77 -14.56 27.36 6.27
C ALA A 77 -15.02 27.51 4.81
N TYR A 78 -16.00 26.73 4.35
CA TYR A 78 -16.49 26.81 2.98
C TYR A 78 -17.28 28.11 2.74
N HIS A 79 -17.10 28.66 1.54
CA HIS A 79 -17.96 29.77 1.08
C HIS A 79 -19.37 29.25 0.80
N PRO A 80 -20.42 30.01 1.20
CA PRO A 80 -21.77 29.68 0.79
C PRO A 80 -21.89 29.72 -0.74
N LEU A 81 -22.42 28.64 -1.31
CA LEU A 81 -22.65 28.51 -2.74
C LEU A 81 -24.13 28.44 -3.04
N SER A 82 -24.54 29.08 -4.12
CA SER A 82 -25.88 28.99 -4.71
C SER A 82 -25.79 28.71 -6.21
N ASP A 83 -26.90 28.36 -6.85
CA ASP A 83 -26.96 28.06 -8.29
C ASP A 83 -25.86 27.10 -8.76
N ILE A 84 -25.63 26.01 -7.99
CA ILE A 84 -24.59 25.01 -8.31
C ILE A 84 -24.99 24.28 -9.58
N ARG A 85 -24.11 24.27 -10.57
CA ARG A 85 -24.27 23.58 -11.86
C ARG A 85 -23.04 22.73 -12.14
N GLU A 86 -23.21 21.44 -12.09
CA GLU A 86 -22.16 20.50 -12.53
C GLU A 86 -22.26 20.34 -14.05
N ARG A 87 -21.17 20.66 -14.75
CA ARG A 87 -21.02 20.41 -16.19
C ARG A 87 -20.26 19.10 -16.36
N GLN A 88 -21.01 18.06 -16.70
CA GLN A 88 -20.48 16.71 -16.76
C GLN A 88 -19.24 16.62 -17.69
N GLY A 89 -18.13 16.12 -17.15
CA GLY A 89 -16.85 16.01 -17.85
C GLY A 89 -16.00 17.27 -17.88
N PHE A 90 -16.53 18.44 -17.45
CA PHE A 90 -15.82 19.73 -17.50
C PHE A 90 -15.53 20.30 -16.11
N GLY A 91 -16.51 20.31 -15.19
CA GLY A 91 -16.33 20.87 -13.85
C GLY A 91 -17.59 21.40 -13.21
N VAL A 92 -17.43 22.28 -12.23
CA VAL A 92 -18.49 22.85 -11.41
C VAL A 92 -18.48 24.36 -11.55
N VAL A 93 -19.67 24.96 -11.70
CA VAL A 93 -19.90 26.41 -11.69
C VAL A 93 -20.93 26.70 -10.61
N ALA A 94 -20.69 27.70 -9.78
CA ALA A 94 -21.61 28.10 -8.73
C ALA A 94 -21.55 29.62 -8.49
N ARG A 95 -22.57 30.17 -7.87
CA ARG A 95 -22.59 31.59 -7.48
C ARG A 95 -22.13 31.72 -6.02
N THR A 96 -21.21 32.65 -5.79
CA THR A 96 -20.77 33.11 -4.47
C THR A 96 -21.21 34.54 -4.22
N ALA A 97 -21.00 35.06 -3.01
CA ALA A 97 -21.22 36.49 -2.71
C ALA A 97 -20.32 37.42 -3.54
N ALA A 98 -19.17 36.93 -4.02
CA ALA A 98 -18.20 37.72 -4.81
C ALA A 98 -18.37 37.57 -6.34
N GLY A 99 -19.35 36.80 -6.81
CA GLY A 99 -19.58 36.57 -8.23
C GLY A 99 -19.70 35.09 -8.60
N GLU A 100 -19.73 34.81 -9.91
CA GLU A 100 -19.75 33.44 -10.41
C GLU A 100 -18.37 32.81 -10.28
N ALA A 101 -18.30 31.60 -9.66
CA ALA A 101 -17.08 30.84 -9.47
C ALA A 101 -17.10 29.57 -10.32
N ALA A 102 -15.96 29.18 -10.86
CA ALA A 102 -15.81 28.00 -11.68
C ALA A 102 -14.58 27.18 -11.24
N LEU A 103 -14.73 25.85 -11.22
CA LEU A 103 -13.66 24.88 -10.95
C LEU A 103 -13.76 23.75 -11.99
N GLY A 104 -12.71 23.49 -12.75
CA GLY A 104 -12.78 22.43 -13.73
C GLY A 104 -11.58 22.35 -14.65
N ARG A 105 -11.74 21.57 -15.73
CA ARG A 105 -10.73 21.36 -16.77
C ARG A 105 -10.51 22.63 -17.61
N PRO A 106 -9.38 22.74 -18.35
CA PRO A 106 -9.10 23.88 -19.20
C PRO A 106 -10.23 24.25 -20.16
N GLU A 107 -10.92 23.26 -20.70
CA GLU A 107 -12.02 23.46 -21.64
C GLU A 107 -13.24 24.15 -21.04
N LEU A 108 -13.44 24.07 -19.73
CA LEU A 108 -14.49 24.78 -19.02
C LEU A 108 -14.31 26.31 -19.16
N PHE A 109 -13.09 26.80 -18.98
CA PHE A 109 -12.75 28.23 -19.02
C PHE A 109 -12.90 28.78 -20.43
N GLN A 110 -12.53 28.00 -21.46
CA GLN A 110 -12.78 28.36 -22.85
C GLN A 110 -14.29 28.54 -23.13
N GLN A 111 -15.15 27.59 -22.62
CA GLN A 111 -16.60 27.71 -22.77
C GLN A 111 -17.20 28.91 -22.02
N LEU A 112 -16.59 29.33 -20.91
CA LEU A 112 -17.01 30.47 -20.13
C LEU A 112 -16.46 31.82 -20.65
N GLY A 113 -15.56 31.77 -21.67
CA GLY A 113 -14.90 32.97 -22.21
C GLY A 113 -13.89 33.56 -21.22
N ILE A 114 -13.36 32.77 -20.30
CA ILE A 114 -12.37 33.20 -19.32
C ILE A 114 -10.97 32.92 -19.89
N ASP A 115 -10.16 33.96 -19.95
CA ASP A 115 -8.77 33.87 -20.38
C ASP A 115 -7.94 33.22 -19.26
N ALA A 116 -7.66 31.94 -19.41
CA ALA A 116 -6.85 31.19 -18.46
C ALA A 116 -5.37 31.24 -18.90
N SER A 117 -4.46 31.31 -17.92
CA SER A 117 -3.02 31.17 -18.19
C SER A 117 -2.71 29.84 -18.87
N GLU A 118 -1.54 29.73 -19.49
CA GLU A 118 -1.08 28.49 -20.08
C GLU A 118 -1.18 27.33 -19.11
N VAL A 119 -1.69 26.18 -19.61
CA VAL A 119 -1.84 24.98 -18.79
C VAL A 119 -0.45 24.42 -18.46
N PRO A 120 -0.09 24.31 -17.18
CA PRO A 120 1.24 23.80 -16.83
C PRO A 120 1.40 22.33 -17.20
N GLU A 121 2.61 21.94 -17.57
CA GLU A 121 2.94 20.52 -17.76
C GLU A 121 2.80 19.79 -16.41
N HIS A 122 1.98 18.75 -16.41
CA HIS A 122 1.74 17.93 -15.23
C HIS A 122 1.27 16.53 -15.63
N GLU A 123 1.77 15.51 -14.95
CA GLU A 123 1.42 14.11 -15.26
C GLU A 123 0.08 13.67 -14.67
N GLY A 124 -0.40 14.36 -13.65
CA GLY A 124 -1.66 14.09 -12.96
C GLY A 124 -2.84 14.95 -13.44
N PRO A 125 -4.01 14.83 -12.80
CA PRO A 125 -5.16 15.70 -13.05
C PRO A 125 -4.84 17.17 -12.74
N ILE A 126 -5.34 18.07 -13.58
CA ILE A 126 -5.26 19.52 -13.41
C ILE A 126 -6.67 20.07 -13.31
N ALA A 127 -6.88 20.99 -12.39
CA ALA A 127 -8.12 21.78 -12.31
C ALA A 127 -7.78 23.28 -12.29
N GLY A 128 -8.40 24.06 -13.13
CA GLY A 128 -8.37 25.51 -13.05
C GLY A 128 -9.45 26.03 -12.11
N ILE A 129 -9.25 27.24 -11.61
CA ILE A 129 -10.21 27.94 -10.75
C ILE A 129 -10.36 29.40 -11.20
N ALA A 130 -11.59 29.91 -11.21
CA ALA A 130 -11.89 31.27 -11.55
C ALA A 130 -12.99 31.85 -10.67
N LEU A 131 -13.03 33.17 -10.52
CA LEU A 131 -14.04 33.93 -9.79
C LEU A 131 -14.37 35.21 -10.56
N ASP A 132 -15.65 35.48 -10.77
CA ASP A 132 -16.20 36.69 -11.41
C ASP A 132 -15.50 37.01 -12.76
N GLY A 133 -15.38 35.99 -13.61
CA GLY A 133 -14.72 36.08 -14.92
C GLY A 133 -13.20 36.18 -14.90
N ARG A 134 -12.56 36.20 -13.72
CA ARG A 134 -11.10 36.25 -13.57
C ARG A 134 -10.54 34.89 -13.23
N PHE A 135 -9.57 34.45 -14.02
CA PHE A 135 -8.81 33.24 -13.73
C PHE A 135 -7.88 33.43 -12.51
N LEU A 136 -7.89 32.51 -11.57
CA LEU A 136 -7.13 32.58 -10.32
C LEU A 136 -5.91 31.64 -10.28
N GLY A 137 -5.93 30.54 -11.02
CA GLY A 137 -4.80 29.63 -11.07
C GLY A 137 -5.14 28.19 -11.40
N TRP A 138 -4.09 27.37 -11.44
CA TRP A 138 -4.15 25.93 -11.68
C TRP A 138 -3.83 25.13 -10.41
N LEU A 139 -4.68 24.17 -10.10
CA LEU A 139 -4.49 23.20 -9.04
C LEU A 139 -4.01 21.88 -9.68
N LEU A 140 -2.80 21.48 -9.35
CA LEU A 140 -2.16 20.27 -9.86
C LEU A 140 -2.31 19.17 -8.82
N LEU A 141 -2.95 18.07 -9.21
CA LEU A 141 -3.25 16.98 -8.30
C LEU A 141 -2.47 15.72 -8.71
N ALA A 142 -2.05 14.94 -7.73
CA ALA A 142 -1.45 13.65 -7.94
C ALA A 142 -1.89 12.66 -6.86
N ASP A 143 -1.79 11.38 -7.17
CA ASP A 143 -1.86 10.32 -6.17
C ASP A 143 -0.48 10.16 -5.55
N SER A 144 -0.33 10.60 -4.30
CA SER A 144 0.96 10.66 -3.62
C SER A 144 1.45 9.29 -3.20
N VAL A 145 2.74 9.04 -3.43
CA VAL A 145 3.44 7.85 -2.91
C VAL A 145 3.44 7.90 -1.37
N ARG A 146 3.22 6.76 -0.75
CA ARG A 146 3.25 6.62 0.70
C ARG A 146 4.66 6.90 1.23
N ALA A 147 4.74 7.66 2.32
CA ALA A 147 6.03 8.04 2.90
C ALA A 147 6.90 6.84 3.30
N GLU A 148 6.25 5.76 3.73
CA GLU A 148 6.91 4.51 4.14
C GLU A 148 7.23 3.55 2.99
N ALA A 149 6.79 3.82 1.74
CA ALA A 149 6.89 2.85 0.64
C ALA A 149 8.35 2.49 0.32
N ALA A 150 9.23 3.46 0.20
CA ALA A 150 10.64 3.21 -0.10
C ALA A 150 11.33 2.41 1.01
N GLU A 151 11.06 2.73 2.29
CA GLU A 151 11.57 2.02 3.46
C GLU A 151 11.07 0.57 3.47
N ALA A 152 9.78 0.35 3.25
CA ALA A 152 9.17 -0.97 3.25
C ALA A 152 9.75 -1.88 2.14
N LEU A 153 9.95 -1.32 0.94
CA LEU A 153 10.55 -2.06 -0.17
C LEU A 153 12.03 -2.36 0.04
N ALA A 154 12.77 -1.47 0.69
CA ALA A 154 14.16 -1.71 1.07
C ALA A 154 14.26 -2.85 2.10
N ASP A 155 13.43 -2.82 3.14
CA ASP A 155 13.33 -3.88 4.16
C ASP A 155 13.01 -5.24 3.53
N LEU A 156 12.06 -5.31 2.60
CA LEU A 156 11.74 -6.54 1.89
C LEU A 156 12.92 -7.06 1.04
N ARG A 157 13.75 -6.16 0.45
CA ARG A 157 14.98 -6.58 -0.25
C ARG A 157 15.98 -7.21 0.71
N GLU A 158 16.18 -6.63 1.89
CA GLU A 158 17.04 -7.19 2.93
C GLU A 158 16.52 -8.55 3.43
N LEU A 159 15.22 -8.72 3.45
CA LEU A 159 14.57 -10.00 3.74
C LEU A 159 14.62 -11.00 2.59
N GLY A 160 15.33 -10.74 1.49
CA GLY A 160 15.55 -11.66 0.39
C GLY A 160 14.55 -11.57 -0.77
N LEU A 161 13.56 -10.64 -0.71
CA LEU A 161 12.68 -10.34 -1.83
C LEU A 161 13.35 -9.28 -2.73
N GLY A 162 14.55 -9.60 -3.23
CA GLY A 162 15.38 -8.66 -4.01
C GLY A 162 14.83 -8.37 -5.40
N ARG A 163 14.09 -9.33 -5.99
CA ARG A 163 13.39 -9.13 -7.26
C ARG A 163 12.05 -8.45 -7.00
N GLN A 164 11.93 -7.19 -7.40
CA GLN A 164 10.73 -6.38 -7.19
C GLN A 164 10.22 -5.84 -8.53
N LEU A 165 8.94 -6.05 -8.82
CA LEU A 165 8.27 -5.67 -10.05
C LEU A 165 7.07 -4.78 -9.73
N LEU A 166 7.05 -3.58 -10.32
CA LEU A 166 5.89 -2.68 -10.30
C LEU A 166 4.96 -3.01 -11.48
N LEU A 167 3.70 -3.32 -11.20
CA LEU A 167 2.66 -3.49 -12.22
C LEU A 167 1.62 -2.38 -12.09
N THR A 168 1.34 -1.64 -13.18
CA THR A 168 0.34 -0.57 -13.14
C THR A 168 -0.35 -0.38 -14.48
N GLY A 169 -1.63 0.02 -14.44
CA GLY A 169 -2.38 0.47 -15.61
C GLY A 169 -2.04 1.88 -16.08
N ASP A 170 -1.22 2.63 -15.32
CA ASP A 170 -0.88 4.01 -15.63
C ASP A 170 0.08 4.13 -16.81
N ARG A 171 0.21 5.37 -17.31
CA ARG A 171 1.18 5.73 -18.35
C ARG A 171 2.60 5.47 -17.87
N ARG A 172 3.48 5.13 -18.82
CA ARG A 172 4.88 4.81 -18.57
C ARG A 172 5.60 5.88 -17.77
N ALA A 173 5.44 7.16 -18.10
CA ALA A 173 6.12 8.27 -17.42
C ALA A 173 5.75 8.34 -15.93
N VAL A 174 4.46 8.22 -15.58
CA VAL A 174 3.98 8.20 -14.18
C VAL A 174 4.55 6.99 -13.43
N ALA A 175 4.56 5.82 -14.07
CA ALA A 175 5.08 4.59 -13.48
C ALA A 175 6.59 4.68 -13.23
N ASP A 176 7.37 5.25 -14.17
CA ASP A 176 8.81 5.45 -14.05
C ASP A 176 9.14 6.42 -12.88
N ALA A 177 8.37 7.50 -12.72
CA ALA A 177 8.56 8.45 -11.62
C ALA A 177 8.36 7.77 -10.26
N VAL A 178 7.27 7.01 -10.09
CA VAL A 178 6.99 6.27 -8.85
C VAL A 178 8.05 5.18 -8.62
N ALA A 179 8.40 4.40 -9.65
CA ALA A 179 9.41 3.34 -9.54
C ALA A 179 10.77 3.90 -9.08
N LYS A 180 11.20 5.05 -9.62
CA LYS A 180 12.41 5.76 -9.21
C LYS A 180 12.34 6.21 -7.75
N GLN A 181 11.21 6.78 -7.32
CA GLN A 181 11.02 7.28 -5.96
C GLN A 181 11.10 6.15 -4.92
N VAL A 182 10.57 4.95 -5.23
CA VAL A 182 10.56 3.81 -4.30
C VAL A 182 11.71 2.83 -4.53
N GLY A 183 12.56 3.08 -5.54
CA GLY A 183 13.75 2.27 -5.83
C GLY A 183 13.46 0.94 -6.52
N ILE A 184 12.35 0.79 -7.24
CA ILE A 184 12.04 -0.37 -8.08
C ILE A 184 12.67 -0.19 -9.46
N ARG A 185 13.36 -1.23 -9.96
CA ARG A 185 14.03 -1.20 -11.27
C ARG A 185 13.21 -1.84 -12.39
N GLN A 186 12.31 -2.74 -12.06
CA GLN A 186 11.50 -3.46 -13.04
C GLN A 186 10.07 -2.98 -12.96
N LEU A 187 9.50 -2.56 -14.09
CA LEU A 187 8.13 -2.12 -14.16
C LEU A 187 7.45 -2.50 -15.46
N VAL A 188 6.15 -2.77 -15.38
CA VAL A 188 5.24 -2.92 -16.51
C VAL A 188 4.13 -1.89 -16.32
N ALA A 189 4.11 -0.92 -17.24
CA ALA A 189 3.10 0.14 -17.30
C ALA A 189 1.99 -0.22 -18.29
N GLN A 190 0.86 0.48 -18.24
CA GLN A 190 -0.31 0.28 -19.10
C GLN A 190 -0.82 -1.18 -19.11
N ALA A 191 -0.62 -1.89 -18.01
CA ALA A 191 -1.02 -3.28 -17.86
C ALA A 191 -2.52 -3.40 -17.61
N LEU A 192 -3.19 -4.17 -18.42
CA LEU A 192 -4.57 -4.61 -18.18
C LEU A 192 -4.60 -5.69 -17.08
N PRO A 193 -5.73 -5.97 -16.45
CA PRO A 193 -5.84 -7.02 -15.42
C PRO A 193 -5.32 -8.39 -15.89
N GLU A 194 -5.53 -8.74 -17.15
CA GLU A 194 -5.03 -9.97 -17.76
C GLU A 194 -3.50 -9.96 -17.93
N ASP A 195 -2.91 -8.79 -18.22
CA ASP A 195 -1.46 -8.62 -18.31
C ASP A 195 -0.82 -8.79 -16.93
N LYS A 196 -1.45 -8.25 -15.89
CA LYS A 196 -0.99 -8.43 -14.50
C LYS A 196 -0.97 -9.92 -14.13
N LEU A 197 -2.05 -10.65 -14.42
CA LEU A 197 -2.12 -12.10 -14.21
C LEU A 197 -1.00 -12.83 -14.95
N ARG A 198 -0.77 -12.50 -16.23
CA ARG A 198 0.28 -13.11 -17.05
C ARG A 198 1.67 -12.86 -16.52
N GLN A 199 1.95 -11.65 -16.02
CA GLN A 199 3.23 -11.30 -15.42
C GLN A 199 3.50 -12.08 -14.12
N VAL A 200 2.51 -12.22 -13.25
CA VAL A 200 2.63 -13.06 -12.05
C VAL A 200 2.91 -14.52 -12.43
N GLY A 201 2.21 -15.05 -13.44
CA GLY A 201 2.46 -16.39 -13.97
C GLY A 201 3.87 -16.55 -14.54
N ALA A 202 4.39 -15.53 -15.24
CA ALA A 202 5.76 -15.53 -15.77
C ALA A 202 6.83 -15.52 -14.65
N GLU A 203 6.59 -14.78 -13.54
CA GLU A 203 7.46 -14.82 -12.37
C GLU A 203 7.54 -16.24 -11.78
N ILE A 204 6.38 -16.89 -11.59
CA ILE A 204 6.32 -18.27 -11.08
C ILE A 204 6.98 -19.25 -12.06
N GLY A 205 6.69 -19.12 -13.36
CA GLY A 205 7.30 -19.93 -14.40
C GLY A 205 8.82 -19.79 -14.50
N SER A 206 9.35 -18.65 -14.04
CA SER A 206 10.81 -18.39 -13.94
C SER A 206 11.43 -18.91 -12.63
N GLY A 207 10.66 -19.62 -11.80
CA GLY A 207 11.11 -20.22 -10.55
C GLY A 207 11.08 -19.28 -9.34
N PHE A 208 10.51 -18.07 -9.48
CA PHE A 208 10.33 -17.16 -8.36
C PHE A 208 9.05 -17.48 -7.57
N ARG A 209 9.02 -17.06 -6.33
CA ARG A 209 7.87 -17.19 -5.42
C ARG A 209 7.37 -15.79 -5.05
N PRO A 210 6.45 -15.21 -5.86
CA PRO A 210 6.03 -13.84 -5.68
C PRO A 210 5.05 -13.65 -4.52
N MET A 211 5.32 -12.64 -3.66
CA MET A 211 4.30 -11.93 -2.92
C MET A 211 3.65 -10.93 -3.88
N VAL A 212 2.35 -11.00 -4.04
CA VAL A 212 1.60 -10.01 -4.85
C VAL A 212 0.87 -9.08 -3.90
N VAL A 213 1.07 -7.76 -4.04
CA VAL A 213 0.46 -6.74 -3.18
C VAL A 213 -0.36 -5.77 -4.01
N GLY A 214 -1.61 -5.60 -3.66
CA GLY A 214 -2.57 -4.76 -4.39
C GLY A 214 -3.68 -4.20 -3.49
N ASP A 215 -4.64 -3.47 -4.07
CA ASP A 215 -5.81 -2.92 -3.36
C ASP A 215 -6.94 -3.94 -3.18
N GLY A 216 -6.88 -5.08 -3.86
CA GLY A 216 -7.88 -6.14 -3.83
C GLY A 216 -9.08 -5.93 -4.76
N ILE A 217 -9.26 -4.75 -5.34
CA ILE A 217 -10.38 -4.43 -6.22
C ILE A 217 -9.99 -4.71 -7.68
N ASN A 218 -8.95 -4.05 -8.17
CA ASN A 218 -8.49 -4.16 -9.55
C ASN A 218 -7.51 -5.31 -9.76
N ASP A 219 -6.90 -5.81 -8.70
CA ASP A 219 -5.82 -6.78 -8.73
C ASP A 219 -6.24 -8.17 -8.22
N SER A 220 -7.54 -8.41 -8.02
CA SER A 220 -8.05 -9.64 -7.42
C SER A 220 -7.55 -10.93 -8.11
N LEU A 221 -7.42 -10.93 -9.43
CA LEU A 221 -6.88 -12.05 -10.20
C LEU A 221 -5.37 -12.22 -9.99
N ALA A 222 -4.62 -11.12 -10.00
CA ALA A 222 -3.18 -11.14 -9.76
C ALA A 222 -2.84 -11.56 -8.33
N LEU A 223 -3.60 -11.10 -7.33
CA LEU A 223 -3.47 -11.50 -5.93
C LEU A 223 -3.63 -13.00 -5.76
N LYS A 224 -4.68 -13.58 -6.38
CA LYS A 224 -4.93 -15.04 -6.32
C LYS A 224 -3.90 -15.88 -7.08
N ALA A 225 -3.23 -15.31 -8.06
CA ALA A 225 -2.21 -16.01 -8.83
C ALA A 225 -0.85 -16.03 -8.14
N GLY A 226 -0.57 -15.12 -7.21
CA GLY A 226 0.65 -15.10 -6.43
C GLY A 226 0.79 -16.32 -5.52
N VAL A 227 2.01 -16.58 -5.03
CA VAL A 227 2.22 -17.59 -3.97
C VAL A 227 1.55 -17.11 -2.68
N VAL A 228 1.62 -15.81 -2.40
CA VAL A 228 0.85 -15.14 -1.35
C VAL A 228 0.32 -13.81 -1.89
N GLY A 229 -0.98 -13.64 -1.85
CA GLY A 229 -1.66 -12.38 -2.19
C GLY A 229 -1.93 -11.55 -0.93
N VAL A 230 -1.53 -10.29 -0.96
CA VAL A 230 -1.70 -9.35 0.16
C VAL A 230 -2.53 -8.15 -0.31
N ALA A 231 -3.67 -7.93 0.31
CA ALA A 231 -4.50 -6.76 0.05
C ALA A 231 -4.22 -5.64 1.05
N MET A 232 -4.16 -4.40 0.54
CA MET A 232 -3.96 -3.18 1.31
C MET A 232 -5.29 -2.50 1.64
N GLY A 233 -5.44 -2.09 2.89
CA GLY A 233 -6.40 -1.08 3.30
C GLY A 233 -7.80 -1.56 3.65
N ALA A 234 -8.49 -0.73 4.41
CA ALA A 234 -9.83 -0.95 4.93
C ALA A 234 -10.98 -0.56 3.96
N GLY A 235 -10.65 -0.01 2.78
CA GLY A 235 -11.63 0.60 1.88
C GLY A 235 -12.54 -0.38 1.10
N GLY A 236 -12.33 -1.68 1.22
CA GLY A 236 -13.11 -2.73 0.56
C GLY A 236 -12.90 -4.06 1.26
N ALA A 237 -13.02 -4.07 2.60
CA ALA A 237 -12.68 -5.23 3.43
C ALA A 237 -13.26 -6.56 2.91
N ASP A 238 -14.49 -6.58 2.46
CA ASP A 238 -15.14 -7.80 1.98
C ASP A 238 -14.54 -8.30 0.65
N ILE A 239 -14.24 -7.40 -0.28
CA ILE A 239 -13.64 -7.74 -1.58
C ILE A 239 -12.17 -8.13 -1.38
N ALA A 240 -11.43 -7.39 -0.58
CA ALA A 240 -10.06 -7.69 -0.22
C ALA A 240 -9.95 -9.06 0.47
N LEU A 241 -10.84 -9.34 1.43
CA LEU A 241 -10.94 -10.63 2.11
C LEU A 241 -11.29 -11.79 1.17
N ALA A 242 -12.06 -11.54 0.11
CA ALA A 242 -12.42 -12.57 -0.87
C ALA A 242 -11.28 -12.87 -1.85
N SER A 243 -10.39 -11.91 -2.11
CA SER A 243 -9.37 -11.98 -3.16
C SER A 243 -7.94 -12.19 -2.63
N ALA A 244 -7.66 -11.90 -1.36
CA ALA A 244 -6.33 -11.99 -0.79
C ALA A 244 -6.20 -13.08 0.29
N ASP A 245 -4.98 -13.54 0.50
CA ASP A 245 -4.60 -14.50 1.55
C ASP A 245 -4.30 -13.79 2.86
N ILE A 246 -3.82 -12.56 2.75
CA ILE A 246 -3.48 -11.67 3.86
C ILE A 246 -4.08 -10.30 3.59
N VAL A 247 -4.63 -9.67 4.64
CA VAL A 247 -5.14 -8.29 4.56
C VAL A 247 -4.44 -7.44 5.61
N LEU A 248 -3.89 -6.32 5.17
CA LEU A 248 -3.35 -5.29 6.03
C LEU A 248 -4.45 -4.27 6.35
N ILE A 249 -5.02 -4.33 7.56
CA ILE A 249 -6.12 -3.46 8.00
C ILE A 249 -5.64 -2.00 8.12
N GLY A 250 -4.44 -1.81 8.67
CA GLY A 250 -3.74 -0.52 8.61
C GLY A 250 -2.95 -0.43 7.31
N SER A 251 -3.06 0.68 6.61
CA SER A 251 -2.45 0.85 5.28
C SER A 251 -0.92 1.05 5.30
N ASP A 252 -0.20 0.54 6.29
CA ASP A 252 1.26 0.69 6.42
C ASP A 252 2.00 -0.47 5.75
N LEU A 253 2.72 -0.19 4.66
CA LEU A 253 3.47 -1.17 3.87
C LEU A 253 4.58 -1.88 4.65
N ARG A 254 5.12 -1.28 5.71
CA ARG A 254 6.18 -1.89 6.53
C ARG A 254 5.71 -3.17 7.22
N ARG A 255 4.38 -3.34 7.36
CA ARG A 255 3.79 -4.59 7.87
C ARG A 255 4.03 -5.81 6.96
N LEU A 256 4.38 -5.60 5.69
CA LEU A 256 4.81 -6.70 4.82
C LEU A 256 6.08 -7.37 5.35
N GLY A 257 7.07 -6.57 5.76
CA GLY A 257 8.29 -7.10 6.42
C GLY A 257 7.97 -7.82 7.73
N THR A 258 7.06 -7.27 8.54
CA THR A 258 6.56 -7.92 9.76
C THR A 258 5.97 -9.30 9.45
N CYS A 259 5.18 -9.46 8.38
CA CYS A 259 4.62 -10.74 7.96
C CYS A 259 5.72 -11.77 7.65
N VAL A 260 6.75 -11.38 6.89
CA VAL A 260 7.86 -12.27 6.52
C VAL A 260 8.68 -12.67 7.76
N ARG A 261 9.00 -11.72 8.63
CA ARG A 261 9.77 -12.00 9.86
C ARG A 261 9.00 -12.91 10.82
N LEU A 262 7.71 -12.66 11.02
CA LEU A 262 6.84 -13.52 11.83
C LEU A 262 6.80 -14.94 11.27
N SER A 263 6.61 -15.08 9.96
CA SER A 263 6.59 -16.37 9.28
C SER A 263 7.89 -17.16 9.51
N ARG A 264 9.04 -16.53 9.30
CA ARG A 264 10.35 -17.17 9.53
C ARG A 264 10.55 -17.58 10.99
N GLN A 265 10.08 -16.76 11.92
CA GLN A 265 10.14 -17.09 13.34
C GLN A 265 9.20 -18.26 13.70
N CYS A 266 8.00 -18.30 13.12
CA CYS A 266 7.08 -19.42 13.27
C CYS A 266 7.70 -20.72 12.75
N ARG A 267 8.27 -20.70 11.54
CA ARG A 267 8.97 -21.85 10.94
C ARG A 267 10.11 -22.34 11.83
N ARG A 268 10.98 -21.43 12.30
CA ARG A 268 12.07 -21.80 13.21
C ARG A 268 11.55 -22.43 14.50
N THR A 269 10.49 -21.89 15.07
CA THR A 269 9.87 -22.46 16.28
C THR A 269 9.30 -23.85 16.01
N LEU A 270 8.64 -24.04 14.86
CA LEU A 270 8.13 -25.35 14.44
C LEU A 270 9.26 -26.38 14.30
N GLN A 271 10.34 -26.03 13.59
CA GLN A 271 11.51 -26.91 13.40
C GLN A 271 12.15 -27.30 14.73
N VAL A 272 12.31 -26.34 15.65
CA VAL A 272 12.82 -26.62 17.00
C VAL A 272 11.88 -27.52 17.77
N ASN A 273 10.56 -27.30 17.70
CA ASN A 273 9.58 -28.13 18.37
C ASN A 273 9.58 -29.57 17.84
N VAL A 274 9.69 -29.75 16.51
CA VAL A 274 9.80 -31.07 15.90
C VAL A 274 11.09 -31.75 16.34
N ALA A 275 12.23 -31.06 16.35
CA ALA A 275 13.49 -31.59 16.80
C ALA A 275 13.47 -32.01 18.29
N ILE A 276 12.89 -31.17 19.16
CA ILE A 276 12.70 -31.50 20.58
C ILE A 276 11.81 -32.75 20.72
N GLY A 277 10.62 -32.77 20.11
CA GLY A 277 9.65 -33.85 20.23
C GLY A 277 10.19 -35.17 19.73
N LEU A 278 10.79 -35.18 18.53
CA LEU A 278 11.34 -36.38 17.90
C LEU A 278 12.60 -36.89 18.67
N GLY A 279 13.53 -35.98 18.97
CA GLY A 279 14.74 -36.32 19.70
C GLY A 279 14.44 -36.85 21.11
N TRP A 280 13.51 -36.23 21.80
CA TRP A 280 13.05 -36.68 23.13
C TRP A 280 12.41 -38.06 23.08
N THR A 281 11.53 -38.30 22.09
CA THR A 281 10.90 -39.61 21.89
C THR A 281 11.92 -40.69 21.60
N LEU A 282 12.87 -40.41 20.69
CA LEU A 282 13.95 -41.36 20.39
C LEU A 282 14.82 -41.68 21.62
N ALA A 283 15.12 -40.67 22.44
CA ALA A 283 15.89 -40.87 23.68
C ALA A 283 15.14 -41.76 24.69
N ILE A 284 13.82 -41.55 24.85
CA ILE A 284 12.99 -42.39 25.73
C ILE A 284 12.94 -43.82 25.21
N VAL A 285 12.73 -44.05 23.91
CA VAL A 285 12.68 -45.37 23.27
C VAL A 285 14.02 -46.09 23.44
N ALA A 286 15.15 -45.41 23.19
CA ALA A 286 16.46 -45.97 23.40
C ALA A 286 16.72 -46.36 24.86
N ALA A 287 16.40 -45.49 25.81
CA ALA A 287 16.51 -45.75 27.24
C ALA A 287 15.67 -46.96 27.67
N ALA A 288 14.47 -47.11 27.12
CA ALA A 288 13.61 -48.26 27.37
C ALA A 288 14.22 -49.56 26.78
N ALA A 289 14.72 -49.50 25.54
CA ALA A 289 15.31 -50.63 24.86
C ALA A 289 16.58 -51.17 25.58
N PHE A 290 17.36 -50.29 26.18
CA PHE A 290 18.54 -50.65 26.99
C PHE A 290 18.22 -50.96 28.45
N GLY A 291 16.92 -50.99 28.86
CA GLY A 291 16.50 -51.31 30.23
C GLY A 291 16.82 -50.21 31.25
N LEU A 292 17.22 -49.01 30.81
CA LEU A 292 17.62 -47.89 31.69
C LEU A 292 16.47 -47.31 32.52
N LEU A 293 15.22 -47.55 32.13
CA LEU A 293 14.04 -47.00 32.79
C LEU A 293 13.56 -47.86 34.03
N GLY A 294 14.16 -49.03 34.25
CA GLY A 294 13.88 -49.90 35.37
C GLY A 294 12.43 -50.44 35.39
N ALA A 295 12.02 -51.01 36.56
CA ALA A 295 10.72 -51.64 36.74
C ALA A 295 9.53 -50.65 36.56
N ALA A 296 9.71 -49.36 36.82
CA ALA A 296 8.70 -48.31 36.65
C ALA A 296 8.77 -47.68 35.25
N GLY A 297 9.41 -48.33 34.25
CA GLY A 297 9.76 -47.76 32.95
C GLY A 297 8.60 -47.08 32.21
N ALA A 298 7.39 -47.68 32.22
CA ALA A 298 6.21 -47.11 31.59
C ALA A 298 5.77 -45.76 32.24
N MET A 299 5.82 -45.69 33.54
CA MET A 299 5.46 -44.47 34.28
C MET A 299 6.51 -43.38 34.07
N VAL A 300 7.78 -43.69 34.10
CA VAL A 300 8.87 -42.76 33.84
C VAL A 300 8.79 -42.23 32.40
N ALA A 301 8.57 -43.11 31.40
CA ALA A 301 8.39 -42.74 30.03
C ALA A 301 7.23 -41.77 29.81
N ALA A 302 6.08 -42.04 30.46
CA ALA A 302 4.91 -41.16 30.41
C ALA A 302 5.16 -39.76 31.02
N LEU A 303 5.88 -39.71 32.14
CA LEU A 303 6.25 -38.44 32.78
C LEU A 303 7.23 -37.65 31.89
N LEU A 304 8.21 -38.30 31.32
CA LEU A 304 9.18 -37.66 30.39
C LEU A 304 8.50 -37.18 29.11
N HIS A 305 7.52 -37.94 28.58
CA HIS A 305 6.75 -37.52 27.41
C HIS A 305 5.92 -36.26 27.72
N ASN A 306 5.25 -36.21 28.86
CA ASN A 306 4.49 -35.01 29.28
C ASN A 306 5.41 -33.79 29.47
N LEU A 307 6.62 -34.00 30.01
CA LEU A 307 7.63 -32.94 30.14
C LEU A 307 8.03 -32.37 28.76
N SER A 308 8.26 -33.26 27.76
CA SER A 308 8.55 -32.81 26.40
C SER A 308 7.43 -31.95 25.80
N THR A 309 6.19 -32.35 26.06
CA THR A 309 5.00 -31.57 25.61
C THR A 309 4.97 -30.17 26.24
N LEU A 310 5.28 -30.05 27.53
CA LEU A 310 5.39 -28.74 28.20
C LEU A 310 6.51 -27.88 27.63
N LEU A 311 7.65 -28.47 27.29
CA LEU A 311 8.77 -27.75 26.66
C LEU A 311 8.39 -27.22 25.27
N VAL A 312 7.74 -28.06 24.44
CA VAL A 312 7.23 -27.66 23.12
C VAL A 312 6.19 -26.54 23.26
N LEU A 313 5.25 -26.67 24.19
CA LEU A 313 4.23 -25.65 24.43
C LEU A 313 4.85 -24.34 24.92
N GLY A 314 5.81 -24.40 25.84
CA GLY A 314 6.55 -23.24 26.35
C GLY A 314 7.33 -22.53 25.22
N ASN A 315 7.99 -23.28 24.34
CA ASN A 315 8.69 -22.70 23.17
C ASN A 315 7.71 -22.07 22.17
N ALA A 316 6.57 -22.71 21.88
CA ALA A 316 5.54 -22.14 21.02
C ALA A 316 4.92 -20.87 21.65
N GLY A 317 4.75 -20.83 22.98
CA GLY A 317 4.25 -19.67 23.70
C GLY A 317 5.09 -18.40 23.53
N ARG A 318 6.38 -18.52 23.17
CA ARG A 318 7.26 -17.37 22.85
C ARG A 318 6.72 -16.55 21.67
N LEU A 319 6.04 -17.17 20.72
CA LEU A 319 5.45 -16.47 19.58
C LEU A 319 4.35 -15.47 19.98
N LEU A 320 3.68 -15.70 21.09
CA LEU A 320 2.69 -14.77 21.62
C LEU A 320 3.28 -13.42 22.06
N ARG A 321 4.60 -13.39 22.30
CA ARG A 321 5.35 -12.18 22.68
C ARG A 321 5.99 -11.49 21.49
N PHE A 322 5.73 -11.98 20.26
CA PHE A 322 6.23 -11.30 19.06
C PHE A 322 5.55 -9.94 18.95
N GLU A 323 6.33 -8.89 19.06
CA GLU A 323 5.92 -7.50 18.90
C GLU A 323 6.95 -6.77 18.04
N GLU A 324 6.45 -6.04 17.06
CA GLU A 324 7.27 -5.22 16.18
C GLU A 324 6.61 -3.83 16.09
N PRO A 325 6.97 -2.92 17.01
CA PRO A 325 6.49 -1.55 16.96
C PRO A 325 7.10 -0.84 15.74
N LEU A 326 6.26 -0.25 14.90
CA LEU A 326 6.70 0.60 13.80
C LEU A 326 6.87 2.02 14.34
N GLY A 327 8.06 2.59 14.18
CA GLY A 327 8.33 4.01 14.40
C GLY A 327 7.66 4.90 13.36
N GLN A 328 7.86 6.21 13.44
CA GLN A 328 7.46 7.10 12.35
C GLN A 328 8.21 6.75 11.06
N PRO A 329 7.56 6.86 9.87
CA PRO A 329 8.25 6.64 8.61
C PRO A 329 9.44 7.59 8.46
N ARG A 330 10.57 7.08 7.97
CA ARG A 330 11.70 7.94 7.62
C ARG A 330 11.35 8.70 6.35
N PRO A 331 11.56 10.02 6.29
CA PRO A 331 11.37 10.77 5.06
C PRO A 331 12.25 10.16 3.96
N ALA A 332 11.72 10.08 2.74
CA ALA A 332 12.50 9.68 1.59
C ALA A 332 13.76 10.55 1.51
N VAL A 333 14.91 9.93 1.39
CA VAL A 333 16.18 10.65 1.20
C VAL A 333 16.08 11.29 -0.18
N GLU A 334 15.83 12.60 -0.24
CA GLU A 334 16.03 13.40 -1.45
C GLU A 334 17.45 13.14 -1.92
N GLY A 335 17.58 12.69 -3.19
CA GLY A 335 18.85 12.30 -3.76
C GLY A 335 19.89 13.42 -3.53
N ARG A 336 20.96 13.10 -2.80
CA ARG A 336 22.15 13.92 -2.84
C ARG A 336 22.59 13.98 -4.29
N GLU A 337 22.42 15.12 -4.92
CA GLU A 337 23.19 15.49 -6.09
C GLU A 337 24.66 15.34 -5.68
N GLU A 338 25.36 14.42 -6.33
CA GLU A 338 26.81 14.35 -6.25
C GLU A 338 27.34 15.69 -6.80
N GLU A 339 27.63 16.62 -5.91
CA GLU A 339 28.47 17.76 -6.23
C GLU A 339 29.80 17.19 -6.73
N GLY A 340 29.98 17.27 -8.06
CA GLY A 340 31.25 17.02 -8.69
C GLY A 340 32.31 17.95 -8.12
N THR A 341 33.30 17.36 -7.49
CA THR A 341 34.52 18.04 -7.09
C THR A 341 35.38 18.33 -8.33
N PRO A 342 35.98 19.50 -8.45
CA PRO A 342 36.72 19.98 -9.59
C PRO A 342 38.01 19.19 -9.92
#